data_e46ee41ea1157c1a20e273d2edc277f1
#
_entry.id   e46ee41ea1157c1a20e273d2edc277f1
#
_cell.length_a   1.000
_cell.length_b   1.000
_cell.length_c   1.000
_cell.angle_alpha   90.00
_cell.angle_beta   90.00
_cell.angle_gamma   90.00
#
_symmetry.space_group_name_H-M   'P 1'
#
loop_
_entity.id
_entity.type
_entity.pdbx_description
1 polymer ?
#
loop_
_entity_poly.entity_id
_entity_poly.type
_entity_poly.pdbx_seq_one_letter_code
_entity_poly.pdbx_strand_id
1 'polypeptide(L)'
;VKFNGSLNESSVNDATLNEFENSAPNISKLLNKETPKYNKEYTAFDVSFDLNNGNSKYSVAANGSIDGKNKDNVAGADVKFNGSLNESSVNDATLNAVVADDKVYFKTDVIEKLAQSSDNAKIKALALIVKSDVWYSIDLNKALTSLGVPTATINIVDSAVSGNTAKAMDTLKSAYQTEGDTDIDTIISLASMFDMYEQMDKYITVTETENGGYSLKMNIKSEDMLNILKNISNISDSDYNQLKNDFKFNVSANSETDATKSTSDANIEVGYTDDMSLKMTVSSNAEKDDTIVTPEIPTGAADITDLFVSAIKTKNN
;
A
#
# COMPACT_ATOMS: atom_id res chain seq x y z
N VAL A 1 -3.57 1.47 -30.32
CA VAL A 1 -4.97 1.14 -30.73
C VAL A 1 -5.54 2.29 -31.51
N LYS A 2 -5.93 2.09 -32.77
CA LYS A 2 -6.62 3.12 -33.59
C LYS A 2 -8.12 2.99 -33.33
N PHE A 3 -8.71 3.94 -32.63
CA PHE A 3 -10.16 4.03 -32.46
C PHE A 3 -10.77 4.73 -33.69
N ASN A 4 -11.60 4.01 -34.46
CA ASN A 4 -12.43 4.55 -35.53
C ASN A 4 -13.89 4.18 -35.24
N GLY A 5 -14.68 5.11 -34.74
CA GLY A 5 -16.13 4.97 -34.60
C GLY A 5 -16.70 5.85 -33.48
N SER A 6 -17.94 6.26 -33.58
CA SER A 6 -18.70 6.89 -32.50
C SER A 6 -18.94 5.86 -31.40
N LEU A 7 -18.31 6.07 -30.26
CA LEU A 7 -18.33 5.15 -29.12
C LEU A 7 -19.57 5.40 -28.26
N ASN A 8 -20.36 4.36 -28.04
CA ASN A 8 -21.37 4.33 -27.01
C ASN A 8 -20.62 3.96 -25.71
N GLU A 9 -20.56 4.85 -24.74
CA GLU A 9 -19.66 4.79 -23.54
C GLU A 9 -19.72 3.43 -22.81
N SER A 10 -20.87 2.77 -22.73
CA SER A 10 -20.99 1.46 -22.09
C SER A 10 -20.32 0.32 -22.86
N SER A 11 -20.24 0.40 -24.20
CA SER A 11 -19.66 -0.68 -25.01
C SER A 11 -18.12 -0.66 -25.05
N VAL A 12 -17.50 0.49 -24.77
CA VAL A 12 -16.03 0.62 -24.68
C VAL A 12 -15.52 -0.03 -23.41
N ASN A 13 -16.21 0.23 -22.29
CA ASN A 13 -15.79 -0.27 -20.99
C ASN A 13 -15.81 -1.80 -20.91
N ASP A 14 -16.85 -2.44 -21.47
CA ASP A 14 -16.96 -3.89 -21.50
C ASP A 14 -15.94 -4.53 -22.46
N ALA A 15 -15.67 -3.89 -23.61
CA ALA A 15 -14.69 -4.38 -24.57
C ALA A 15 -13.27 -4.29 -24.02
N THR A 16 -12.92 -3.18 -23.36
CA THR A 16 -11.59 -2.98 -22.73
C THR A 16 -11.36 -3.92 -21.55
N LEU A 17 -12.40 -4.19 -20.75
CA LEU A 17 -12.31 -5.13 -19.65
C LEU A 17 -12.15 -6.58 -20.13
N ASN A 18 -12.93 -7.00 -21.13
CA ASN A 18 -12.81 -8.32 -21.75
C ASN A 18 -11.44 -8.51 -22.44
N GLU A 19 -10.89 -7.46 -23.04
CA GLU A 19 -9.54 -7.48 -23.62
C GLU A 19 -8.49 -7.66 -22.52
N PHE A 20 -8.61 -6.93 -21.41
CA PHE A 20 -7.73 -7.08 -20.26
C PHE A 20 -7.80 -8.46 -19.60
N GLU A 21 -8.99 -9.04 -19.41
CA GLU A 21 -9.16 -10.40 -18.87
C GLU A 21 -8.46 -11.47 -19.72
N ASN A 22 -8.39 -11.26 -21.03
CA ASN A 22 -7.71 -12.17 -21.95
C ASN A 22 -6.19 -11.94 -22.01
N SER A 23 -5.74 -10.68 -21.89
CA SER A 23 -4.33 -10.32 -22.01
C SER A 23 -3.55 -10.44 -20.70
N ALA A 24 -4.23 -10.29 -19.54
CA ALA A 24 -3.67 -10.45 -18.21
C ALA A 24 -4.42 -11.49 -17.35
N PRO A 25 -4.45 -12.78 -17.74
CA PRO A 25 -5.32 -13.79 -17.12
C PRO A 25 -4.96 -14.09 -15.67
N ASN A 26 -3.72 -13.99 -15.25
CA ASN A 26 -3.34 -14.21 -13.86
C ASN A 26 -3.75 -13.06 -12.96
N ILE A 27 -3.52 -11.82 -13.40
CA ILE A 27 -3.95 -10.62 -12.67
C ILE A 27 -5.48 -10.56 -12.61
N SER A 28 -6.16 -10.86 -13.72
CA SER A 28 -7.63 -10.92 -13.78
C SER A 28 -8.19 -11.95 -12.80
N LYS A 29 -7.59 -13.12 -12.69
CA LYS A 29 -7.98 -14.12 -11.67
C LYS A 29 -7.88 -13.57 -10.25
N LEU A 30 -6.83 -12.80 -9.93
CA LEU A 30 -6.69 -12.19 -8.61
C LEU A 30 -7.74 -11.12 -8.35
N LEU A 31 -8.00 -10.26 -9.33
CA LEU A 31 -8.97 -9.16 -9.20
C LEU A 31 -10.42 -9.67 -9.07
N ASN A 32 -10.75 -10.80 -9.69
CA ASN A 32 -12.09 -11.37 -9.67
C ASN A 32 -12.34 -12.33 -8.49
N LYS A 33 -11.31 -12.64 -7.68
CA LYS A 33 -11.50 -13.49 -6.49
C LYS A 33 -11.99 -12.67 -5.31
N GLU A 34 -13.01 -13.18 -4.64
CA GLU A 34 -13.36 -12.69 -3.31
C GLU A 34 -12.21 -12.98 -2.34
N THR A 35 -11.70 -11.96 -1.69
CA THR A 35 -10.67 -12.13 -0.66
C THR A 35 -11.33 -12.69 0.59
N PRO A 36 -10.91 -13.86 1.09
CA PRO A 36 -11.42 -14.38 2.34
C PRO A 36 -11.18 -13.40 3.49
N LYS A 37 -12.16 -13.27 4.37
CA LYS A 37 -12.03 -12.43 5.57
C LYS A 37 -11.40 -13.23 6.69
N TYR A 38 -10.23 -12.83 7.12
CA TYR A 38 -9.55 -13.36 8.29
C TYR A 38 -9.74 -12.39 9.46
N ASN A 39 -9.79 -12.93 10.67
CA ASN A 39 -10.00 -12.13 11.88
C ASN A 39 -8.78 -12.10 12.80
N LYS A 40 -7.72 -12.81 12.40
CA LYS A 40 -6.41 -12.74 13.05
C LYS A 40 -5.33 -12.67 11.98
N GLU A 41 -4.38 -11.76 12.16
CA GLU A 41 -3.30 -11.54 11.22
C GLU A 41 -2.01 -11.24 11.97
N TYR A 42 -0.92 -11.86 11.53
CA TYR A 42 0.42 -11.55 11.98
C TYR A 42 1.27 -11.17 10.77
N THR A 43 1.90 -10.01 10.82
CA THR A 43 2.79 -9.56 9.76
C THR A 43 4.14 -9.18 10.35
N ALA A 44 5.21 -9.83 9.91
CA ALA A 44 6.57 -9.41 10.18
C ALA A 44 7.07 -8.57 8.99
N PHE A 45 7.84 -7.52 9.28
CA PHE A 45 8.39 -6.66 8.24
C PHE A 45 9.84 -6.26 8.57
N ASP A 46 10.61 -6.06 7.51
CA ASP A 46 11.95 -5.45 7.54
C ASP A 46 12.04 -4.48 6.35
N VAL A 47 12.25 -3.21 6.64
CA VAL A 47 12.33 -2.15 5.63
C VAL A 47 13.59 -1.34 5.87
N SER A 48 14.39 -1.16 4.84
CA SER A 48 15.54 -0.24 4.87
C SER A 48 15.51 0.66 3.63
N PHE A 49 15.85 1.92 3.84
CA PHE A 49 16.02 2.90 2.78
C PHE A 49 17.32 3.65 3.02
N ASP A 50 18.20 3.62 2.02
CA ASP A 50 19.45 4.36 2.01
C ASP A 50 19.48 5.31 0.82
N LEU A 51 19.81 6.58 1.06
CA LEU A 51 20.01 7.61 0.05
C LEU A 51 21.35 8.30 0.32
N ASN A 52 22.23 8.27 -0.66
CA ASN A 52 23.50 8.98 -0.66
C ASN A 52 23.59 9.86 -1.91
N ASN A 53 23.58 11.18 -1.76
CA ASN A 53 23.70 12.12 -2.86
C ASN A 53 25.09 12.82 -2.92
N GLY A 54 26.10 12.15 -2.40
CA GLY A 54 27.49 12.66 -2.35
C GLY A 54 27.78 13.62 -1.22
N ASN A 55 26.84 14.49 -0.87
CA ASN A 55 26.99 15.48 0.21
C ASN A 55 26.19 15.13 1.49
N SER A 56 25.17 14.29 1.34
CA SER A 56 24.29 13.92 2.44
C SER A 56 23.94 12.44 2.32
N LYS A 57 23.98 11.76 3.47
CA LYS A 57 23.52 10.38 3.62
C LYS A 57 22.27 10.38 4.48
N TYR A 58 21.24 9.72 3.99
CA TYR A 58 20.01 9.49 4.74
C TYR A 58 19.78 7.99 4.80
N SER A 59 19.61 7.48 6.01
CA SER A 59 19.31 6.09 6.26
C SER A 59 18.08 5.98 7.15
N VAL A 60 17.12 5.18 6.73
CA VAL A 60 15.94 4.82 7.50
C VAL A 60 15.85 3.30 7.51
N ALA A 61 15.73 2.72 8.67
CA ALA A 61 15.46 1.30 8.79
C ALA A 61 14.38 1.06 9.83
N ALA A 62 13.52 0.09 9.58
CA ALA A 62 12.53 -0.38 10.55
C ALA A 62 12.30 -1.87 10.35
N ASN A 63 12.27 -2.61 11.43
CA ASN A 63 11.82 -3.99 11.45
C ASN A 63 10.87 -4.22 12.63
N GLY A 64 10.00 -5.18 12.50
CA GLY A 64 9.04 -5.43 13.54
C GLY A 64 7.94 -6.40 13.16
N SER A 65 6.85 -6.34 13.92
CA SER A 65 5.67 -7.16 13.69
C SER A 65 4.39 -6.39 13.99
N ILE A 66 3.34 -6.79 13.30
CA ILE A 66 1.96 -6.35 13.52
C ILE A 66 1.16 -7.60 13.92
N ASP A 67 0.46 -7.55 15.05
CA ASP A 67 -0.52 -8.55 15.47
C ASP A 67 -1.91 -7.93 15.39
N GLY A 68 -2.67 -8.31 14.39
CA GLY A 68 -3.96 -7.74 14.03
C GLY A 68 -5.12 -8.64 14.44
N LYS A 69 -6.24 -8.01 14.82
CA LYS A 69 -7.52 -8.65 15.13
C LYS A 69 -8.64 -7.85 14.50
N ASN A 70 -9.57 -8.54 13.85
CA ASN A 70 -10.71 -7.90 13.19
C ASN A 70 -11.99 -8.66 13.50
N LYS A 71 -12.96 -7.99 14.11
CA LYS A 71 -14.29 -8.54 14.39
C LYS A 71 -15.33 -7.41 14.53
N ASP A 72 -16.54 -7.66 14.02
CA ASP A 72 -17.68 -6.74 14.16
C ASP A 72 -17.40 -5.33 13.58
N ASN A 73 -16.67 -5.25 12.46
CA ASN A 73 -16.20 -4.03 11.79
C ASN A 73 -15.24 -3.16 12.63
N VAL A 74 -14.67 -3.73 13.68
CA VAL A 74 -13.62 -3.10 14.47
C VAL A 74 -12.33 -3.86 14.22
N ALA A 75 -11.30 -3.17 13.75
CA ALA A 75 -9.96 -3.72 13.55
C ALA A 75 -9.02 -3.19 14.63
N GLY A 76 -8.28 -4.07 15.26
CA GLY A 76 -7.23 -3.71 16.22
C GLY A 76 -5.88 -4.21 15.74
N ALA A 77 -4.81 -3.49 16.03
CA ALA A 77 -3.44 -3.88 15.73
C ALA A 77 -2.49 -3.49 16.84
N ASP A 78 -1.63 -4.42 17.23
CA ASP A 78 -0.50 -4.21 18.11
C ASP A 78 0.78 -4.30 17.27
N VAL A 79 1.46 -3.17 17.10
CA VAL A 79 2.69 -3.07 16.32
C VAL A 79 3.86 -2.94 17.28
N LYS A 80 4.90 -3.76 17.03
CA LYS A 80 6.20 -3.68 17.70
C LYS A 80 7.26 -3.48 16.65
N PHE A 81 8.15 -2.54 16.84
CA PHE A 81 9.21 -2.30 15.88
C PHE A 81 10.46 -1.69 16.49
N ASN A 82 11.56 -1.90 15.78
CA ASN A 82 12.81 -1.18 15.93
C ASN A 82 12.99 -0.31 14.69
N GLY A 83 13.59 0.85 14.84
CA GLY A 83 13.80 1.72 13.71
C GLY A 83 15.03 2.60 13.90
N SER A 84 15.54 3.11 12.80
CA SER A 84 16.60 4.11 12.79
C SER A 84 16.29 5.18 11.73
N LEU A 85 16.65 6.41 12.06
CA LEU A 85 16.61 7.54 11.13
C LEU A 85 17.95 8.26 11.28
N ASN A 86 18.86 8.02 10.34
CA ASN A 86 20.26 8.45 10.41
C ASN A 86 20.91 7.99 11.75
N GLU A 87 21.29 8.95 12.60
CA GLU A 87 21.96 8.67 13.89
C GLU A 87 20.97 8.43 15.04
N SER A 88 19.68 8.66 14.81
CA SER A 88 18.64 8.44 15.83
C SER A 88 18.07 7.04 15.70
N SER A 89 17.86 6.36 16.82
CA SER A 89 17.30 5.01 16.85
C SER A 89 16.15 4.89 17.84
N VAL A 90 15.26 3.95 17.52
CA VAL A 90 14.14 3.54 18.35
C VAL A 90 14.22 2.03 18.52
N ASN A 91 14.21 1.58 19.75
CA ASN A 91 14.24 0.15 20.07
C ASN A 91 12.98 -0.23 20.85
N ASP A 92 12.42 -1.38 20.52
CA ASP A 92 11.22 -1.95 21.16
C ASP A 92 10.06 -0.96 21.23
N ALA A 93 9.88 -0.16 20.16
CA ALA A 93 8.78 0.78 20.09
C ALA A 93 7.45 0.08 19.88
N THR A 94 6.40 0.68 20.43
CA THR A 94 5.04 0.13 20.33
C THR A 94 4.07 1.13 19.73
N LEU A 95 3.17 0.62 18.94
CA LEU A 95 1.99 1.33 18.44
C LEU A 95 0.79 0.41 18.59
N ASN A 96 -0.15 0.79 19.44
CA ASN A 96 -1.46 0.14 19.48
C ASN A 96 -2.41 0.97 18.63
N ALA A 97 -3.19 0.34 17.79
CA ALA A 97 -4.15 1.00 16.92
C ALA A 97 -5.50 0.28 16.96
N VAL A 98 -6.58 1.04 16.80
CA VAL A 98 -7.94 0.52 16.61
C VAL A 98 -8.59 1.36 15.53
N VAL A 99 -9.23 0.69 14.56
CA VAL A 99 -10.01 1.34 13.51
C VAL A 99 -11.47 0.99 13.73
N ALA A 100 -12.30 1.99 13.90
CA ALA A 100 -13.75 1.85 14.07
C ALA A 100 -14.45 3.15 13.67
N ASP A 101 -15.64 3.07 13.06
CA ASP A 101 -16.49 4.21 12.73
C ASP A 101 -15.75 5.35 11.99
N ASP A 102 -15.01 5.00 10.95
CA ASP A 102 -14.18 5.91 10.12
C ASP A 102 -13.08 6.66 10.90
N LYS A 103 -12.76 6.20 12.10
CA LYS A 103 -11.69 6.76 12.93
C LYS A 103 -10.57 5.76 13.14
N VAL A 104 -9.36 6.29 13.15
CA VAL A 104 -8.18 5.59 13.64
C VAL A 104 -7.87 6.09 15.03
N TYR A 105 -7.88 5.21 15.99
CA TYR A 105 -7.42 5.44 17.35
C TYR A 105 -6.02 4.86 17.47
N PHE A 106 -5.12 5.56 18.12
CA PHE A 106 -3.77 5.03 18.35
C PHE A 106 -3.13 5.54 19.64
N LYS A 107 -2.22 4.74 20.14
CA LYS A 107 -1.35 5.05 21.27
C LYS A 107 0.04 4.53 20.95
N THR A 108 1.08 5.35 21.17
CA THR A 108 2.45 5.00 20.77
C THR A 108 3.51 5.65 21.66
N ASP A 109 4.60 4.93 21.91
CA ASP A 109 5.79 5.44 22.59
C ASP A 109 6.93 5.84 21.62
N VAL A 110 6.70 5.70 20.31
CA VAL A 110 7.68 5.99 19.24
C VAL A 110 8.27 7.40 19.38
N ILE A 111 7.39 8.39 19.53
CA ILE A 111 7.82 9.80 19.56
C ILE A 111 8.68 10.10 20.81
N GLU A 112 8.31 9.52 21.93
CA GLU A 112 9.06 9.65 23.18
C GLU A 112 10.45 9.01 23.06
N LYS A 113 10.52 7.78 22.53
CA LYS A 113 11.76 7.05 22.29
C LYS A 113 12.68 7.76 21.28
N LEU A 114 12.11 8.28 20.18
CA LEU A 114 12.85 9.10 19.22
C LEU A 114 13.41 10.37 19.88
N ALA A 115 12.64 11.03 20.73
CA ALA A 115 13.10 12.23 21.42
C ALA A 115 14.25 11.96 22.40
N GLN A 116 14.33 10.76 22.96
CA GLN A 116 15.43 10.34 23.84
C GLN A 116 16.74 10.12 23.08
N SER A 117 16.65 9.63 21.83
CA SER A 117 17.82 9.30 20.99
C SER A 117 18.20 10.42 20.00
N SER A 118 17.40 11.48 19.89
CA SER A 118 17.57 12.54 18.89
C SER A 118 17.88 13.89 19.53
N ASP A 119 18.80 14.64 18.91
CA ASP A 119 19.05 16.04 19.28
C ASP A 119 18.14 17.03 18.52
N ASN A 120 17.25 16.52 17.64
CA ASN A 120 16.34 17.34 16.87
C ASN A 120 15.28 18.01 17.76
N ALA A 121 15.31 19.34 17.84
CA ALA A 121 14.39 20.12 18.65
C ALA A 121 12.91 19.93 18.27
N LYS A 122 12.61 19.66 16.98
CA LYS A 122 11.22 19.41 16.52
C LYS A 122 10.69 18.09 17.06
N ILE A 123 11.53 17.04 17.09
CA ILE A 123 11.15 15.74 17.65
C ILE A 123 10.93 15.89 19.17
N LYS A 124 11.83 16.57 19.87
CA LYS A 124 11.67 16.87 21.30
C LYS A 124 10.40 17.66 21.60
N ALA A 125 10.07 18.67 20.78
CA ALA A 125 8.84 19.43 20.93
C ALA A 125 7.59 18.56 20.67
N LEU A 126 7.63 17.67 19.67
CA LEU A 126 6.52 16.74 19.38
C LEU A 126 6.26 15.78 20.55
N ALA A 127 7.31 15.30 21.23
CA ALA A 127 7.19 14.45 22.41
C ALA A 127 6.56 15.15 23.64
N LEU A 128 6.49 16.49 23.64
CA LEU A 128 5.73 17.23 24.65
C LEU A 128 4.22 17.18 24.39
N ILE A 129 3.82 16.97 23.15
CA ILE A 129 2.42 16.95 22.69
C ILE A 129 1.88 15.52 22.66
N VAL A 130 2.63 14.61 22.01
CA VAL A 130 2.23 13.20 21.87
C VAL A 130 2.82 12.40 23.03
N LYS A 131 1.95 11.97 23.93
CA LYS A 131 2.31 11.19 25.14
C LYS A 131 2.06 9.71 24.94
N SER A 132 2.94 8.88 25.44
CA SER A 132 2.88 7.42 25.28
C SER A 132 1.73 6.75 26.03
N ASP A 133 1.14 7.39 27.01
CA ASP A 133 0.02 6.88 27.81
C ASP A 133 -1.36 7.37 27.37
N VAL A 134 -1.42 8.24 26.34
CA VAL A 134 -2.66 8.84 25.83
C VAL A 134 -3.08 8.18 24.51
N TRP A 135 -4.37 7.87 24.40
CA TRP A 135 -4.99 7.52 23.14
C TRP A 135 -5.33 8.79 22.34
N TYR A 136 -4.97 8.76 21.07
CA TYR A 136 -5.31 9.80 20.08
C TYR A 136 -6.26 9.24 19.05
N SER A 137 -7.04 10.12 18.41
CA SER A 137 -7.89 9.74 17.30
C SER A 137 -7.74 10.68 16.12
N ILE A 138 -7.88 10.12 14.91
CA ILE A 138 -7.97 10.85 13.65
C ILE A 138 -9.24 10.38 12.94
N ASP A 139 -10.11 11.31 12.61
CA ASP A 139 -11.26 11.11 11.73
C ASP A 139 -10.76 11.10 10.28
N LEU A 140 -10.81 9.92 9.65
CA LEU A 140 -10.27 9.72 8.30
C LEU A 140 -11.05 10.51 7.26
N ASN A 141 -12.37 10.49 7.32
CA ASN A 141 -13.21 11.19 6.35
C ASN A 141 -13.02 12.70 6.43
N LYS A 142 -12.98 13.26 7.66
CA LYS A 142 -12.68 14.67 7.88
C LYS A 142 -11.26 15.03 7.41
N ALA A 143 -10.26 14.19 7.70
CA ALA A 143 -8.87 14.42 7.30
C ALA A 143 -8.73 14.41 5.77
N LEU A 144 -9.20 13.37 5.09
CA LEU A 144 -9.11 13.22 3.64
C LEU A 144 -9.87 14.34 2.90
N THR A 145 -11.09 14.65 3.32
CA THR A 145 -11.87 15.77 2.76
C THR A 145 -11.14 17.10 2.95
N SER A 146 -10.57 17.33 4.14
CA SER A 146 -9.83 18.56 4.44
C SER A 146 -8.52 18.68 3.62
N LEU A 147 -7.93 17.56 3.22
CA LEU A 147 -6.76 17.51 2.33
C LEU A 147 -7.12 17.65 0.85
N GLY A 148 -8.43 17.76 0.52
CA GLY A 148 -8.92 17.91 -0.85
C GLY A 148 -8.96 16.62 -1.64
N VAL A 149 -8.97 15.46 -0.96
CA VAL A 149 -9.12 14.17 -1.64
C VAL A 149 -10.55 14.04 -2.15
N PRO A 150 -10.78 13.77 -3.45
CA PRO A 150 -12.13 13.57 -3.99
C PRO A 150 -12.86 12.41 -3.30
N THR A 151 -14.17 12.57 -3.07
CA THR A 151 -15.00 11.55 -2.42
C THR A 151 -14.97 10.20 -3.17
N ALA A 152 -14.91 10.23 -4.50
CA ALA A 152 -14.77 9.02 -5.31
C ALA A 152 -13.48 8.24 -4.96
N THR A 153 -12.36 8.93 -4.78
CA THR A 153 -11.08 8.32 -4.36
C THR A 153 -11.18 7.72 -2.96
N ILE A 154 -11.85 8.41 -2.03
CA ILE A 154 -12.08 7.91 -0.66
C ILE A 154 -12.86 6.58 -0.72
N ASN A 155 -13.93 6.53 -1.52
CA ASN A 155 -14.75 5.31 -1.68
C ASN A 155 -13.99 4.14 -2.31
N ILE A 156 -13.06 4.41 -3.25
CA ILE A 156 -12.18 3.40 -3.87
C ILE A 156 -11.24 2.82 -2.81
N VAL A 157 -10.58 3.68 -2.03
CA VAL A 157 -9.65 3.27 -0.96
C VAL A 157 -10.38 2.45 0.09
N ASP A 158 -11.56 2.90 0.52
CA ASP A 158 -12.39 2.20 1.51
C ASP A 158 -12.81 0.80 1.02
N SER A 159 -13.21 0.69 -0.26
CA SER A 159 -13.53 -0.59 -0.89
C SER A 159 -12.32 -1.51 -1.02
N ALA A 160 -11.14 -0.97 -1.31
CA ALA A 160 -9.89 -1.73 -1.41
C ALA A 160 -9.42 -2.23 -0.03
N VAL A 161 -9.47 -1.35 0.98
CA VAL A 161 -9.09 -1.69 2.37
C VAL A 161 -10.05 -2.73 2.97
N SER A 162 -11.34 -2.67 2.59
CA SER A 162 -12.31 -3.69 3.01
C SER A 162 -12.15 -5.05 2.33
N GLY A 163 -11.12 -5.22 1.48
CA GLY A 163 -10.82 -6.46 0.76
C GLY A 163 -11.80 -6.77 -0.36
N ASN A 164 -12.63 -5.82 -0.77
CA ASN A 164 -13.56 -5.98 -1.87
C ASN A 164 -13.00 -5.34 -3.15
N THR A 165 -12.02 -6.01 -3.74
CA THR A 165 -11.35 -5.57 -4.99
C THR A 165 -12.33 -5.45 -6.16
N ALA A 166 -13.33 -6.32 -6.25
CA ALA A 166 -14.39 -6.22 -7.25
C ALA A 166 -15.20 -4.92 -7.08
N LYS A 167 -15.58 -4.57 -5.84
CA LYS A 167 -16.27 -3.31 -5.54
C LYS A 167 -15.37 -2.10 -5.77
N ALA A 168 -14.07 -2.18 -5.49
CA ALA A 168 -13.13 -1.13 -5.81
C ALA A 168 -13.07 -0.88 -7.32
N MET A 169 -13.01 -1.94 -8.14
CA MET A 169 -13.08 -1.85 -9.61
C MET A 169 -14.42 -1.29 -10.10
N ASP A 170 -15.55 -1.72 -9.53
CA ASP A 170 -16.87 -1.19 -9.88
C ASP A 170 -17.02 0.28 -9.49
N THR A 171 -16.46 0.70 -8.35
CA THR A 171 -16.43 2.10 -7.93
C THR A 171 -15.54 2.93 -8.86
N LEU A 172 -14.41 2.39 -9.29
CA LEU A 172 -13.53 2.99 -10.28
C LEU A 172 -14.25 3.16 -11.63
N LYS A 173 -14.95 2.14 -12.11
CA LYS A 173 -15.80 2.19 -13.31
C LYS A 173 -16.91 3.27 -13.17
N SER A 174 -17.59 3.30 -12.03
CA SER A 174 -18.69 4.24 -11.77
C SER A 174 -18.22 5.69 -11.68
N ALA A 175 -17.05 5.93 -11.07
CA ALA A 175 -16.42 7.25 -11.03
C ALA A 175 -16.08 7.77 -12.44
N TYR A 176 -15.71 6.85 -13.35
CA TYR A 176 -15.49 7.14 -14.78
C TYR A 176 -16.78 7.48 -15.54
N GLN A 177 -17.89 6.87 -15.17
CA GLN A 177 -19.16 7.05 -15.87
C GLN A 177 -19.91 8.32 -15.46
N THR A 178 -19.60 8.89 -14.29
CA THR A 178 -20.40 9.99 -13.70
C THR A 178 -19.82 11.37 -13.96
N GLU A 179 -18.55 11.50 -14.28
CA GLU A 179 -17.93 12.79 -14.60
C GLU A 179 -17.77 12.91 -16.13
N GLY A 180 -18.75 13.57 -16.76
CA GLY A 180 -18.79 13.83 -18.21
C GLY A 180 -17.68 14.72 -18.76
N ASP A 181 -16.62 15.01 -18.00
CA ASP A 181 -15.36 15.64 -18.38
C ASP A 181 -14.21 14.75 -17.89
N THR A 182 -14.15 13.51 -18.39
CA THR A 182 -12.99 12.65 -18.12
C THR A 182 -11.79 13.26 -18.82
N ASP A 183 -10.89 13.83 -18.04
CA ASP A 183 -9.64 14.39 -18.53
C ASP A 183 -8.88 13.31 -19.32
N ILE A 184 -8.52 13.64 -20.55
CA ILE A 184 -7.77 12.76 -21.46
C ILE A 184 -6.54 12.16 -20.77
N ASP A 185 -5.88 12.92 -19.88
CA ASP A 185 -4.73 12.48 -19.11
C ASP A 185 -5.06 11.33 -18.15
N THR A 186 -6.27 11.29 -17.63
CA THR A 186 -6.74 10.20 -16.77
C THR A 186 -7.00 8.92 -17.58
N ILE A 187 -7.57 9.02 -18.76
CA ILE A 187 -7.77 7.88 -19.69
C ILE A 187 -6.42 7.32 -20.13
N ILE A 188 -5.46 8.18 -20.47
CA ILE A 188 -4.10 7.78 -20.85
C ILE A 188 -3.40 7.09 -19.68
N SER A 189 -3.57 7.59 -18.45
CA SER A 189 -2.98 6.99 -17.25
C SER A 189 -3.51 5.59 -16.98
N LEU A 190 -4.81 5.34 -17.20
CA LEU A 190 -5.38 4.00 -17.03
C LEU A 190 -4.98 3.05 -18.14
N ALA A 191 -4.98 3.50 -19.39
CA ALA A 191 -4.51 2.68 -20.50
C ALA A 191 -3.06 2.24 -20.25
N SER A 192 -2.20 3.16 -19.77
CA SER A 192 -0.82 2.85 -19.40
C SER A 192 -0.73 1.88 -18.22
N MET A 193 -1.65 1.96 -17.28
CA MET A 193 -1.72 1.02 -16.14
C MET A 193 -2.13 -0.38 -16.60
N PHE A 194 -3.12 -0.51 -17.49
CA PHE A 194 -3.51 -1.78 -18.07
C PHE A 194 -2.38 -2.39 -18.92
N ASP A 195 -1.72 -1.59 -19.75
CA ASP A 195 -0.56 -2.03 -20.52
C ASP A 195 0.57 -2.55 -19.60
N MET A 196 0.78 -1.88 -18.46
CA MET A 196 1.74 -2.33 -17.45
C MET A 196 1.33 -3.67 -16.83
N TYR A 197 0.07 -3.82 -16.42
CA TYR A 197 -0.44 -5.07 -15.85
C TYR A 197 -0.35 -6.23 -16.85
N GLU A 198 -0.68 -6.01 -18.12
CA GLU A 198 -0.52 -7.00 -19.18
C GLU A 198 0.94 -7.46 -19.31
N GLN A 199 1.87 -6.51 -19.30
CA GLN A 199 3.30 -6.81 -19.36
C GLN A 199 3.81 -7.53 -18.09
N MET A 200 3.21 -7.27 -16.93
CA MET A 200 3.57 -7.91 -15.66
C MET A 200 2.97 -9.32 -15.51
N ASP A 201 1.85 -9.63 -16.17
CA ASP A 201 1.10 -10.89 -15.99
C ASP A 201 1.97 -12.14 -16.25
N LYS A 202 2.90 -12.06 -17.20
CA LYS A 202 3.85 -13.16 -17.52
C LYS A 202 4.81 -13.52 -16.39
N TYR A 203 4.99 -12.62 -15.42
CA TYR A 203 5.83 -12.83 -14.23
C TYR A 203 5.02 -13.26 -13.00
N ILE A 204 3.71 -13.40 -13.18
CA ILE A 204 2.76 -13.77 -12.13
C ILE A 204 2.18 -15.13 -12.49
N THR A 205 2.11 -16.02 -11.52
CA THR A 205 1.43 -17.32 -11.66
C THR A 205 0.37 -17.43 -10.57
N VAL A 206 -0.86 -17.64 -10.96
CA VAL A 206 -1.98 -17.90 -10.06
C VAL A 206 -2.50 -19.31 -10.31
N THR A 207 -2.41 -20.16 -9.30
CA THR A 207 -2.86 -21.55 -9.36
C THR A 207 -3.95 -21.77 -8.32
N GLU A 208 -5.08 -22.34 -8.73
CA GLU A 208 -6.12 -22.74 -7.80
C GLU A 208 -5.68 -23.95 -6.98
N THR A 209 -6.00 -23.95 -5.69
CA THR A 209 -5.72 -25.06 -4.77
C THR A 209 -6.96 -25.94 -4.61
N GLU A 210 -6.76 -27.20 -4.17
CA GLU A 210 -7.85 -28.18 -4.01
C GLU A 210 -8.94 -27.72 -3.03
N ASN A 211 -8.64 -26.80 -2.13
CA ASN A 211 -9.58 -26.28 -1.12
C ASN A 211 -10.30 -24.98 -1.55
N GLY A 212 -10.32 -24.69 -2.85
CA GLY A 212 -10.95 -23.45 -3.38
C GLY A 212 -10.15 -22.17 -3.12
N GLY A 213 -8.94 -22.29 -2.58
CA GLY A 213 -8.00 -21.21 -2.42
C GLY A 213 -7.14 -21.00 -3.67
N TYR A 214 -6.08 -20.24 -3.51
CA TYR A 214 -5.12 -20.02 -4.59
C TYR A 214 -3.68 -19.87 -4.05
N SER A 215 -2.72 -20.21 -4.92
CA SER A 215 -1.31 -19.90 -4.73
C SER A 215 -0.92 -18.84 -5.76
N LEU A 216 -0.28 -17.77 -5.30
CA LEU A 216 0.30 -16.72 -6.12
C LEU A 216 1.81 -16.78 -6.03
N LYS A 217 2.48 -16.68 -7.19
CA LYS A 217 3.93 -16.47 -7.26
C LYS A 217 4.21 -15.31 -8.21
N MET A 218 5.06 -14.39 -7.78
CA MET A 218 5.53 -13.28 -8.58
C MET A 218 7.05 -13.20 -8.50
N ASN A 219 7.72 -12.96 -9.64
CA ASN A 219 9.15 -12.73 -9.69
C ASN A 219 9.49 -11.82 -10.86
N ILE A 220 9.86 -10.58 -10.55
CA ILE A 220 10.21 -9.55 -11.53
C ILE A 220 11.61 -9.03 -11.19
N LYS A 221 12.53 -9.08 -12.13
CA LYS A 221 13.91 -8.60 -11.98
C LYS A 221 14.14 -7.28 -12.71
N SER A 222 15.28 -6.65 -12.47
CA SER A 222 15.65 -5.37 -13.08
C SER A 222 15.49 -5.36 -14.60
N GLU A 223 15.98 -6.41 -15.29
CA GLU A 223 15.87 -6.50 -16.75
C GLU A 223 14.41 -6.62 -17.22
N ASP A 224 13.60 -7.37 -16.50
CA ASP A 224 12.16 -7.53 -16.77
C ASP A 224 11.43 -6.19 -16.65
N MET A 225 11.67 -5.47 -15.53
CA MET A 225 11.05 -4.16 -15.31
C MET A 225 11.51 -3.12 -16.32
N LEU A 226 12.80 -3.10 -16.69
CA LEU A 226 13.30 -2.20 -17.73
C LEU A 226 12.67 -2.50 -19.10
N ASN A 227 12.44 -3.77 -19.44
CA ASN A 227 11.75 -4.15 -20.66
C ASN A 227 10.29 -3.71 -20.64
N ILE A 228 9.59 -3.84 -19.50
CA ILE A 228 8.24 -3.31 -19.30
C ILE A 228 8.23 -1.80 -19.54
N LEU A 229 9.10 -1.07 -18.84
CA LEU A 229 9.19 0.39 -18.96
C LEU A 229 9.53 0.84 -20.40
N LYS A 230 10.40 0.12 -21.09
CA LYS A 230 10.72 0.40 -22.49
C LYS A 230 9.50 0.28 -23.40
N ASN A 231 8.69 -0.75 -23.18
CA ASN A 231 7.50 -1.02 -23.99
C ASN A 231 6.39 0.01 -23.77
N ILE A 232 6.20 0.49 -22.52
CA ILE A 232 5.11 1.41 -22.18
C ILE A 232 5.48 2.89 -22.31
N SER A 233 6.75 3.25 -22.08
CA SER A 233 7.21 4.65 -21.97
C SER A 233 8.07 5.12 -23.15
N ASN A 234 8.26 4.28 -24.20
CA ASN A 234 9.10 4.59 -25.36
C ASN A 234 10.52 5.09 -24.99
N ILE A 235 11.12 4.51 -23.95
CA ILE A 235 12.49 4.84 -23.53
C ILE A 235 13.46 4.58 -24.70
N SER A 236 14.33 5.52 -24.99
CA SER A 236 15.32 5.37 -26.07
C SER A 236 16.32 4.23 -25.77
N ASP A 237 16.90 3.63 -26.81
CA ASP A 237 17.92 2.58 -26.62
C ASP A 237 19.14 3.10 -25.84
N SER A 238 19.47 4.39 -25.98
CA SER A 238 20.54 5.03 -25.22
C SER A 238 20.22 5.07 -23.71
N ASP A 239 19.03 5.54 -23.35
CA ASP A 239 18.59 5.65 -21.96
C ASP A 239 18.40 4.27 -21.33
N TYR A 240 17.87 3.30 -22.09
CA TYR A 240 17.74 1.91 -21.66
C TYR A 240 19.12 1.32 -21.29
N ASN A 241 20.13 1.52 -22.15
CA ASN A 241 21.48 1.00 -21.90
C ASN A 241 22.16 1.68 -20.70
N GLN A 242 21.86 2.95 -20.45
CA GLN A 242 22.34 3.66 -19.26
C GLN A 242 21.66 3.12 -18.00
N LEU A 243 20.33 3.00 -18.01
CA LEU A 243 19.55 2.49 -16.88
C LEU A 243 19.91 1.03 -16.53
N LYS A 244 20.23 0.20 -17.52
CA LYS A 244 20.52 -1.23 -17.32
C LYS A 244 21.63 -1.51 -16.31
N ASN A 245 22.61 -0.62 -16.18
CA ASN A 245 23.74 -0.79 -15.28
C ASN A 245 23.45 -0.29 -13.85
N ASP A 246 22.60 0.70 -13.72
CA ASP A 246 22.41 1.45 -12.49
C ASP A 246 21.06 1.15 -11.80
N PHE A 247 20.07 0.68 -12.56
CA PHE A 247 18.74 0.40 -12.06
C PHE A 247 18.68 -0.99 -11.40
N LYS A 248 18.25 -1.00 -10.15
CA LYS A 248 18.00 -2.20 -9.37
C LYS A 248 16.50 -2.33 -9.12
N PHE A 249 15.93 -3.44 -9.52
CA PHE A 249 14.54 -3.76 -9.26
C PHE A 249 14.41 -5.28 -9.11
N ASN A 250 14.06 -5.73 -7.93
CA ASN A 250 13.76 -7.12 -7.69
C ASN A 250 12.50 -7.19 -6.84
N VAL A 251 11.47 -7.83 -7.35
CA VAL A 251 10.25 -8.12 -6.60
C VAL A 251 10.00 -9.61 -6.68
N SER A 252 9.95 -10.24 -5.53
CA SER A 252 9.48 -11.63 -5.41
C SER A 252 8.39 -11.71 -4.36
N ALA A 253 7.31 -12.39 -4.67
CA ALA A 253 6.23 -12.64 -3.73
C ALA A 253 5.68 -14.05 -3.93
N ASN A 254 5.33 -14.68 -2.80
CA ASN A 254 4.60 -15.93 -2.76
C ASN A 254 3.44 -15.75 -1.79
N SER A 255 2.28 -16.27 -2.15
CA SER A 255 1.13 -16.29 -1.26
C SER A 255 0.35 -17.58 -1.48
N GLU A 256 -0.11 -18.15 -0.38
CA GLU A 256 -1.06 -19.28 -0.37
C GLU A 256 -2.26 -18.87 0.47
N THR A 257 -3.43 -18.98 -0.12
CA THR A 257 -4.69 -18.51 0.47
C THR A 257 -5.77 -19.57 0.31
N ASP A 258 -6.49 -19.84 1.39
CA ASP A 258 -7.72 -20.63 1.37
C ASP A 258 -8.82 -19.95 2.23
N ALA A 259 -9.94 -20.61 2.44
CA ALA A 259 -11.06 -20.06 3.21
C ALA A 259 -10.76 -19.81 4.70
N THR A 260 -9.68 -20.41 5.24
CA THR A 260 -9.37 -20.40 6.66
C THR A 260 -8.04 -19.74 6.98
N LYS A 261 -7.10 -19.73 6.03
CA LYS A 261 -5.73 -19.28 6.25
C LYS A 261 -5.15 -18.62 4.98
N SER A 262 -4.31 -17.63 5.20
CA SER A 262 -3.44 -17.06 4.17
C SER A 262 -2.03 -16.90 4.71
N THR A 263 -1.04 -17.24 3.89
CA THR A 263 0.37 -16.96 4.17
C THR A 263 0.96 -16.21 2.98
N SER A 264 1.77 -15.20 3.24
CA SER A 264 2.43 -14.43 2.19
C SER A 264 3.84 -14.06 2.60
N ASP A 265 4.75 -14.12 1.63
CA ASP A 265 6.12 -13.63 1.76
C ASP A 265 6.43 -12.75 0.54
N ALA A 266 6.99 -11.58 0.78
CA ALA A 266 7.40 -10.65 -0.27
C ALA A 266 8.77 -10.05 0.03
N ASN A 267 9.61 -9.95 -1.02
CA ASN A 267 10.85 -9.22 -0.98
C ASN A 267 10.85 -8.21 -2.13
N ILE A 268 11.13 -6.97 -1.80
CA ILE A 268 11.16 -5.85 -2.74
C ILE A 268 12.50 -5.16 -2.60
N GLU A 269 13.19 -4.96 -3.72
CA GLU A 269 14.38 -4.13 -3.80
C GLU A 269 14.21 -3.18 -4.98
N VAL A 270 14.32 -1.88 -4.70
CA VAL A 270 14.30 -0.83 -5.72
C VAL A 270 15.47 0.11 -5.47
N GLY A 271 16.23 0.44 -6.50
CA GLY A 271 17.37 1.31 -6.35
C GLY A 271 17.85 1.92 -7.66
N TYR A 272 18.65 2.95 -7.54
CA TYR A 272 19.38 3.55 -8.65
C TYR A 272 20.79 3.83 -8.21
N THR A 273 21.75 3.15 -8.85
CA THR A 273 23.15 3.08 -8.41
C THR A 273 23.29 2.47 -7.00
N ASP A 274 24.48 2.55 -6.39
CA ASP A 274 24.71 2.17 -4.99
C ASP A 274 24.29 3.26 -3.99
N ASP A 275 23.89 4.41 -4.51
CA ASP A 275 23.62 5.61 -3.72
C ASP A 275 22.16 5.75 -3.27
N MET A 276 21.25 5.03 -3.91
CA MET A 276 19.84 5.04 -3.54
C MET A 276 19.27 3.62 -3.60
N SER A 277 18.83 3.11 -2.48
CA SER A 277 18.18 1.80 -2.40
C SER A 277 17.06 1.77 -1.38
N LEU A 278 15.99 1.07 -1.73
CA LEU A 278 14.91 0.65 -0.85
C LEU A 278 14.88 -0.87 -0.84
N LYS A 279 14.95 -1.46 0.34
CA LYS A 279 14.74 -2.90 0.54
C LYS A 279 13.61 -3.10 1.51
N MET A 280 12.73 -4.02 1.20
CA MET A 280 11.60 -4.37 2.05
C MET A 280 11.39 -5.88 2.00
N THR A 281 11.28 -6.48 3.18
CA THR A 281 10.84 -7.87 3.35
C THR A 281 9.60 -7.87 4.20
N VAL A 282 8.58 -8.57 3.77
CA VAL A 282 7.32 -8.73 4.50
C VAL A 282 6.94 -10.19 4.50
N SER A 283 6.59 -10.73 5.67
CA SER A 283 5.94 -12.02 5.80
C SER A 283 4.66 -11.87 6.61
N SER A 284 3.59 -12.49 6.16
CA SER A 284 2.30 -12.44 6.86
C SER A 284 1.66 -13.81 6.98
N ASN A 285 0.88 -13.97 8.05
CA ASN A 285 0.03 -15.10 8.29
C ASN A 285 -1.31 -14.59 8.80
N ALA A 286 -2.37 -14.85 8.05
CA ALA A 286 -3.72 -14.50 8.42
C ALA A 286 -4.56 -15.77 8.57
N GLU A 287 -5.41 -15.82 9.57
CA GLU A 287 -6.25 -16.99 9.82
C GLU A 287 -7.64 -16.59 10.34
N LYS A 288 -8.63 -17.44 10.06
CA LYS A 288 -9.94 -17.32 10.67
C LYS A 288 -9.87 -17.96 12.07
N ASP A 289 -10.15 -17.16 13.09
CA ASP A 289 -10.16 -17.58 14.48
C ASP A 289 -11.47 -17.14 15.15
N ASP A 290 -12.39 -18.06 15.35
CA ASP A 290 -13.70 -17.78 15.91
C ASP A 290 -13.64 -17.36 17.39
N THR A 291 -12.50 -17.51 18.06
CA THR A 291 -12.26 -17.12 19.46
C THR A 291 -11.87 -15.66 19.62
N ILE A 292 -11.60 -14.94 18.52
CA ILE A 292 -11.22 -13.54 18.55
C ILE A 292 -12.33 -12.70 19.21
N VAL A 293 -11.92 -11.90 20.16
CA VAL A 293 -12.78 -10.89 20.81
C VAL A 293 -12.68 -9.60 20.04
N THR A 294 -13.81 -8.91 19.85
CA THR A 294 -13.84 -7.58 19.24
C THR A 294 -12.88 -6.65 19.96
N PRO A 295 -11.96 -5.97 19.22
CA PRO A 295 -11.07 -5.00 19.82
C PRO A 295 -11.84 -3.89 20.55
N GLU A 296 -11.34 -3.47 21.70
CA GLU A 296 -11.97 -2.44 22.51
C GLU A 296 -11.72 -1.05 21.91
N ILE A 297 -12.80 -0.29 21.63
CA ILE A 297 -12.67 1.07 21.11
C ILE A 297 -12.27 2.00 22.26
N PRO A 298 -11.16 2.74 22.17
CA PRO A 298 -10.68 3.60 23.24
C PRO A 298 -11.67 4.75 23.55
N THR A 299 -12.04 4.88 24.79
CA THR A 299 -12.86 6.00 25.27
C THR A 299 -11.99 7.19 25.69
N GLY A 300 -12.44 8.41 25.39
CA GLY A 300 -11.73 9.63 25.80
C GLY A 300 -10.43 9.90 25.02
N ALA A 301 -10.28 9.33 23.83
CA ALA A 301 -9.16 9.63 22.94
C ALA A 301 -9.13 11.12 22.56
N ALA A 302 -7.94 11.71 22.55
CA ALA A 302 -7.76 13.09 22.14
C ALA A 302 -7.83 13.19 20.61
N ASP A 303 -8.80 13.95 20.08
CA ASP A 303 -8.92 14.18 18.62
C ASP A 303 -7.80 15.13 18.15
N ILE A 304 -6.94 14.64 17.27
CA ILE A 304 -5.84 15.40 16.67
C ILE A 304 -6.00 15.57 15.15
N THR A 305 -7.20 15.37 14.60
CA THR A 305 -7.47 15.43 13.16
C THR A 305 -7.00 16.75 12.55
N ASP A 306 -7.35 17.89 13.16
CA ASP A 306 -6.96 19.20 12.64
C ASP A 306 -5.45 19.46 12.72
N LEU A 307 -4.78 18.97 13.76
CA LEU A 307 -3.33 19.02 13.89
C LEU A 307 -2.65 18.21 12.78
N PHE A 308 -3.14 16.99 12.53
CA PHE A 308 -2.64 16.12 11.47
C PHE A 308 -2.78 16.76 10.09
N VAL A 309 -3.97 17.28 9.75
CA VAL A 309 -4.22 17.99 8.49
C VAL A 309 -3.31 19.21 8.33
N SER A 310 -3.14 20.01 9.39
CA SER A 310 -2.28 21.19 9.38
C SER A 310 -0.81 20.82 9.16
N ALA A 311 -0.32 19.74 9.76
CA ALA A 311 1.06 19.28 9.61
C ALA A 311 1.36 18.85 8.15
N ILE A 312 0.38 18.23 7.45
CA ILE A 312 0.53 17.83 6.04
C ILE A 312 0.51 19.06 5.13
N LYS A 313 -0.42 19.99 5.35
CA LYS A 313 -0.56 21.21 4.51
C LYS A 313 0.66 22.12 4.57
N THR A 314 1.31 22.24 5.74
CA THR A 314 2.52 23.06 5.91
C THR A 314 3.75 22.52 5.18
N LYS A 315 3.76 21.23 4.79
CA LYS A 315 4.85 20.64 4.00
C LYS A 315 4.73 20.92 2.50
N ASN A 316 3.55 21.29 2.02
CA ASN A 316 3.25 21.48 0.61
C ASN A 316 3.24 22.96 0.19
N ASN A 317 3.55 23.88 1.09
CA ASN A 317 3.82 25.31 0.87
C ASN A 317 5.32 25.59 1.13
#